data_918a9207b182a662e71f5572b5cfc5f4
#
_entry.id   918a9207b182a662e71f5572b5cfc5f4
#
_cell.length_a   1.000
_cell.length_b   1.000
_cell.length_c   1.000
_cell.angle_alpha   90.00
_cell.angle_beta   90.00
_cell.angle_gamma   90.00
#
_symmetry.space_group_name_H-M   'P 1'
#
loop_
_entity.id
_entity.type
_entity.pdbx_description
1 polymer ?
#
loop_
_entity_poly.entity_id
_entity_poly.type
_entity_poly.pdbx_seq_one_letter_code
_entity_poly.pdbx_strand_id
1 'polypeptide(L)'
;MLFRSQHKVWLDGQLMPMPLKEFELLCELMRNAGKVMSRAQLIDHIWGSDYVGDTKTLDVHIKRLRTKFEKDSANPELIQTIRGLGYKMELK
;
A
#
# COMPACT_ATOMS: atom_id res chain seq x y z
N MET A 1 -5.76 7.87 10.97
CA MET A 1 -4.88 7.36 12.02
C MET A 1 -4.75 5.85 11.94
N LEU A 2 -3.54 5.34 12.09
CA LEU A 2 -3.26 3.91 12.02
C LEU A 2 -3.06 3.32 13.41
N PHE A 3 -3.69 2.16 13.65
CA PHE A 3 -3.48 1.37 14.86
C PHE A 3 -2.92 0.01 14.44
N ARG A 4 -1.59 -0.12 14.44
CA ARG A 4 -0.92 -1.32 13.91
C ARG A 4 -1.31 -2.60 14.65
N SER A 5 -1.43 -2.53 15.96
CA SER A 5 -1.75 -3.71 16.77
C SER A 5 -3.13 -4.28 16.50
N GLN A 6 -4.04 -3.46 15.94
CA GLN A 6 -5.42 -3.86 15.65
C GLN A 6 -5.70 -3.96 14.15
N HIS A 7 -4.72 -3.63 13.30
CA HIS A 7 -4.86 -3.60 11.84
C HIS A 7 -6.05 -2.75 11.41
N LYS A 8 -6.23 -1.60 12.03
CA LYS A 8 -7.35 -0.70 11.78
C LYS A 8 -6.87 0.64 11.29
N VAL A 9 -7.64 1.21 10.37
CA VAL A 9 -7.36 2.53 9.80
C VAL A 9 -8.62 3.38 9.99
N TRP A 10 -8.44 4.60 10.47
CA TRP A 10 -9.51 5.57 10.57
C TRP A 10 -9.39 6.57 9.42
N LEU A 11 -10.44 6.68 8.64
CA LEU A 11 -10.51 7.60 7.50
C LEU A 11 -11.77 8.47 7.66
N ASP A 12 -11.57 9.77 7.75
CA ASP A 12 -12.67 10.74 7.94
C ASP A 12 -13.59 10.36 9.10
N GLY A 13 -12.99 9.89 10.20
CA GLY A 13 -13.75 9.51 11.38
C GLY A 13 -14.39 8.13 11.33
N GLN A 14 -14.22 7.43 10.21
CA GLN A 14 -14.79 6.09 10.04
C GLN A 14 -13.71 5.02 10.15
N LEU A 15 -14.03 3.94 10.85
CA LEU A 15 -13.13 2.81 10.98
C LEU A 15 -13.15 1.97 9.71
N MET A 16 -11.96 1.68 9.16
CA MET A 16 -11.81 0.82 8.00
C MET A 16 -11.02 -0.43 8.41
N PRO A 17 -11.70 -1.55 8.63
CA PRO A 17 -10.97 -2.80 8.87
C PRO A 17 -10.25 -3.24 7.60
N MET A 18 -9.04 -3.77 7.75
CA MET A 18 -8.21 -4.16 6.61
C MET A 18 -7.58 -5.52 6.83
N PRO A 19 -7.49 -6.35 5.79
CA PRO A 19 -6.67 -7.55 5.86
C PRO A 19 -5.23 -7.20 6.20
N LEU A 20 -4.55 -8.10 6.90
CA LEU A 20 -3.20 -7.84 7.42
C LEU A 20 -2.22 -7.36 6.35
N LYS A 21 -2.16 -8.04 5.21
CA LYS A 21 -1.17 -7.69 4.18
C LYS A 21 -1.45 -6.33 3.55
N GLU A 22 -2.72 -5.97 3.37
CA GLU A 22 -3.07 -4.63 2.90
C GLU A 22 -2.63 -3.57 3.90
N PHE A 23 -2.87 -3.83 5.19
CA PHE A 23 -2.49 -2.93 6.26
C PHE A 23 -0.96 -2.75 6.32
N GLU A 24 -0.21 -3.86 6.26
CA GLU A 24 1.24 -3.82 6.28
C GLU A 24 1.79 -3.03 5.07
N LEU A 25 1.21 -3.24 3.89
CA LEU A 25 1.61 -2.53 2.68
C LEU A 25 1.36 -1.03 2.83
N LEU A 26 0.19 -0.65 3.34
CA LEU A 26 -0.12 0.75 3.58
C LEU A 26 0.88 1.38 4.55
N CYS A 27 1.19 0.71 5.64
CA CYS A 27 2.17 1.19 6.62
C CYS A 27 3.55 1.38 6.01
N GLU A 28 3.98 0.44 5.18
CA GLU A 28 5.28 0.51 4.52
C GLU A 28 5.36 1.71 3.57
N LEU A 29 4.32 1.91 2.78
CA LEU A 29 4.24 3.06 1.88
C LEU A 29 4.23 4.38 2.66
N MET A 30 3.47 4.45 3.74
CA MET A 30 3.42 5.67 4.56
C MET A 30 4.74 5.97 5.23
N ARG A 31 5.43 4.95 5.71
CA ARG A 31 6.74 5.09 6.35
C ARG A 31 7.78 5.64 5.38
N ASN A 32 7.62 5.36 4.10
CA ASN A 32 8.54 5.77 3.04
C ASN A 32 7.90 6.79 2.09
N ALA A 33 6.94 7.57 2.59
CA ALA A 33 6.25 8.58 1.79
C ALA A 33 7.25 9.52 1.13
N GLY A 34 7.00 9.82 -0.14
CA GLY A 34 7.90 10.66 -0.94
C GLY A 34 9.02 9.90 -1.62
N LYS A 35 9.20 8.62 -1.31
CA LYS A 35 10.24 7.78 -1.90
C LYS A 35 9.63 6.73 -2.79
N VAL A 36 10.30 6.43 -3.91
CA VAL A 36 9.88 5.33 -4.78
C VAL A 36 10.32 4.02 -4.14
N MET A 37 9.36 3.11 -3.96
CA MET A 37 9.62 1.77 -3.46
C MET A 37 9.52 0.79 -4.61
N SER A 38 10.57 0.02 -4.86
CA SER A 38 10.54 -0.98 -5.92
C SER A 38 9.56 -2.10 -5.57
N ARG A 39 9.04 -2.77 -6.60
CA ARG A 39 8.15 -3.93 -6.40
C ARG A 39 8.84 -5.01 -5.57
N ALA A 40 10.12 -5.26 -5.86
CA ALA A 40 10.90 -6.25 -5.12
C ALA A 40 11.04 -5.88 -3.64
N GLN A 41 11.30 -4.61 -3.33
CA GLN A 41 11.38 -4.14 -1.95
C GLN A 41 10.06 -4.33 -1.21
N LEU A 42 8.95 -3.97 -1.84
CA LEU A 42 7.65 -4.10 -1.22
C LEU A 42 7.29 -5.56 -0.96
N ILE A 43 7.54 -6.42 -1.94
CA ILE A 43 7.28 -7.86 -1.79
C ILE A 43 8.16 -8.45 -0.67
N ASP A 44 9.44 -8.10 -0.66
CA ASP A 44 10.37 -8.59 0.35
C ASP A 44 9.96 -8.16 1.76
N HIS A 45 9.55 -6.91 1.92
CA HIS A 45 9.17 -6.36 3.23
C HIS A 45 7.84 -6.88 3.74
N ILE A 46 6.89 -7.17 2.84
CA ILE A 46 5.53 -7.57 3.24
C ILE A 46 5.36 -9.08 3.26
N TRP A 47 5.88 -9.78 2.26
CA TRP A 47 5.73 -11.23 2.13
C TRP A 47 6.99 -12.00 2.51
N GLY A 48 8.14 -11.34 2.55
CA GLY A 48 9.41 -11.93 2.93
C GLY A 48 10.26 -12.33 1.73
N SER A 49 11.57 -12.50 1.99
CA SER A 49 12.54 -12.81 0.95
C SER A 49 12.35 -14.21 0.35
N ASP A 50 11.64 -15.09 1.07
CA ASP A 50 11.37 -16.46 0.61
C ASP A 50 10.11 -16.56 -0.23
N TYR A 51 9.45 -15.44 -0.50
CA TYR A 51 8.21 -15.45 -1.25
C TYR A 51 8.43 -16.00 -2.67
N VAL A 52 7.70 -17.06 -2.97
CA VAL A 52 7.71 -17.69 -4.30
C VAL A 52 6.30 -17.55 -4.85
N GLY A 53 6.08 -16.54 -5.67
CA GLY A 53 4.76 -16.32 -6.23
C GLY A 53 4.80 -15.23 -7.28
N ASP A 54 3.62 -14.87 -7.76
CA ASP A 54 3.47 -13.87 -8.79
C ASP A 54 3.52 -12.47 -8.18
N THR A 55 4.26 -11.57 -8.81
CA THR A 55 4.30 -10.16 -8.41
C THR A 55 2.95 -9.48 -8.55
N LYS A 56 2.00 -10.10 -9.25
CA LYS A 56 0.63 -9.60 -9.36
C LYS A 56 -0.07 -9.50 -8.02
N THR A 57 0.36 -10.28 -7.03
CA THR A 57 -0.18 -10.19 -5.67
C THR A 57 -0.02 -8.77 -5.12
N LEU A 58 1.15 -8.16 -5.33
CA LEU A 58 1.38 -6.78 -4.93
C LEU A 58 0.41 -5.83 -5.63
N ASP A 59 0.25 -5.99 -6.95
CA ASP A 59 -0.61 -5.11 -7.73
C ASP A 59 -2.06 -5.19 -7.29
N VAL A 60 -2.54 -6.39 -6.96
CA VAL A 60 -3.89 -6.57 -6.43
C VAL A 60 -4.08 -5.82 -5.11
N HIS A 61 -3.09 -5.89 -4.23
CA HIS A 61 -3.15 -5.19 -2.95
C HIS A 61 -3.11 -3.68 -3.14
N ILE A 62 -2.29 -3.19 -4.07
CA ILE A 62 -2.25 -1.76 -4.41
C ILE A 62 -3.62 -1.31 -4.92
N LYS A 63 -4.23 -2.09 -5.81
CA LYS A 63 -5.55 -1.78 -6.34
C LYS A 63 -6.61 -1.68 -5.24
N ARG A 64 -6.56 -2.60 -4.27
CA ARG A 64 -7.49 -2.58 -3.14
C ARG A 64 -7.29 -1.35 -2.26
N LEU A 65 -6.04 -0.95 -2.02
CA LEU A 65 -5.74 0.27 -1.27
C LEU A 65 -6.26 1.50 -2.00
N ARG A 66 -6.07 1.57 -3.32
CA ARG A 66 -6.57 2.68 -4.12
C ARG A 66 -8.09 2.77 -4.04
N THR A 67 -8.79 1.65 -4.12
CA THR A 67 -10.24 1.62 -3.99
C THR A 67 -10.70 2.18 -2.66
N LYS A 68 -9.95 1.93 -1.59
CA LYS A 68 -10.31 2.39 -0.24
C LYS A 68 -9.94 3.84 0.04
N PHE A 69 -8.83 4.33 -0.49
CA PHE A 69 -8.26 5.62 -0.07
C PHE A 69 -8.19 6.69 -1.15
N GLU A 70 -8.24 6.33 -2.42
CA GLU A 70 -8.23 7.32 -3.50
C GLU A 70 -9.64 7.81 -3.78
N LYS A 71 -9.77 9.09 -4.11
CA LYS A 71 -11.04 9.64 -4.56
C LYS A 71 -11.49 8.98 -5.85
N ASP A 72 -10.53 8.80 -6.77
CA ASP A 72 -10.75 8.16 -8.06
C ASP A 72 -9.62 7.16 -8.26
N SER A 73 -9.93 5.87 -8.12
CA SER A 73 -8.92 4.83 -8.23
C SER A 73 -8.30 4.73 -9.62
N ALA A 74 -8.96 5.26 -10.64
CA ALA A 74 -8.42 5.29 -12.00
C ALA A 74 -7.37 6.39 -12.18
N ASN A 75 -7.42 7.43 -11.32
CA ASN A 75 -6.48 8.55 -11.34
C ASN A 75 -5.88 8.74 -9.96
N PRO A 76 -5.04 7.80 -9.50
CA PRO A 76 -4.54 7.83 -8.12
C PRO A 76 -3.58 9.00 -7.89
N GLU A 77 -3.81 9.72 -6.81
CA GLU A 77 -2.96 10.83 -6.37
C GLU A 77 -2.11 10.46 -5.17
N LEU A 78 -2.64 9.59 -4.30
CA LEU A 78 -1.97 9.19 -3.08
C LEU A 78 -0.95 8.08 -3.32
N ILE A 79 -1.36 7.01 -3.99
CA ILE A 79 -0.49 5.88 -4.30
C ILE A 79 -0.24 5.89 -5.79
N GLN A 80 0.93 6.36 -6.19
CA GLN A 80 1.27 6.54 -7.60
C GLN A 80 2.10 5.38 -8.12
N THR A 81 1.88 5.03 -9.38
CA THR A 81 2.71 4.06 -10.09
C THR A 81 3.84 4.81 -10.78
N ILE A 82 5.08 4.44 -10.48
CA ILE A 82 6.25 4.99 -11.15
C ILE A 82 6.72 3.94 -12.14
N ARG A 83 6.43 4.15 -13.41
CA ARG A 83 6.67 3.17 -14.46
C ARG A 83 8.10 2.67 -14.46
N GLY A 84 8.24 1.33 -14.48
CA GLY A 84 9.54 0.69 -14.52
C GLY A 84 10.28 0.69 -13.20
N LEU A 85 9.77 1.36 -12.16
CA LEU A 85 10.44 1.46 -10.87
C LEU A 85 9.62 0.85 -9.73
N GLY A 86 8.35 1.22 -9.58
CA GLY A 86 7.54 0.69 -8.51
C GLY A 86 6.40 1.63 -8.13
N TYR A 87 6.24 1.83 -6.82
CA TYR A 87 5.16 2.65 -6.29
C TYR A 87 5.69 3.72 -5.35
N LYS A 88 4.96 4.81 -5.24
CA LYS A 88 5.33 5.94 -4.40
C LYS A 88 4.08 6.51 -3.74
N MET A 89 4.15 6.76 -2.44
CA MET A 89 3.07 7.44 -1.73
C MET A 89 3.38 8.93 -1.64
N GLU A 90 2.43 9.75 -2.09
CA GLU A 90 2.51 11.20 -1.96
C GLU A 90 1.54 11.65 -0.88
N LEU A 91 2.08 12.09 0.24
CA LEU A 91 1.28 12.69 1.32
C LEU A 91 1.30 14.20 1.16
N LYS A 92 0.13 14.80 1.16
CA LYS A 92 0.00 16.26 1.05
C LYS A 92 -0.09 16.90 2.41
#